data_57105b0bff8a423615eefba9aa27570b
#
_entry.id   57105b0bff8a423615eefba9aa27570b
#
_cell.length_a   1.000
_cell.length_b   1.000
_cell.length_c   1.000
_cell.angle_alpha   90.00
_cell.angle_beta   90.00
_cell.angle_gamma   90.00
#
_symmetry.space_group_name_H-M   'P 1'
#
loop_
_entity.id
_entity.type
_entity.pdbx_description
1 polymer ?
#
loop_
_entity_poly.entity_id
_entity_poly.type
_entity_poly.pdbx_seq_one_letter_code
_entity_poly.pdbx_strand_id
1 'polypeptide(L)'
;MALPEFSMRQLLEAGVHFGHQAHRWNPKMDPYIFGKRNNIHILDLSQTVPLMHQALKQVSDTVARGGRVLFVGTKRTASEAVADAARRSAQYYVNARWLGGMLTNWKTISNSIKRLRELEELLTADQSSYTKKELLNLTRERDKLERALGGIKDMGGTPDLIFVIDTNKEAIAIQEAKKLKIPVCAVLDSNSSTDNIDFPIPGNDDASRAVALYCDLIAKACIDGIARQQGSSGVDLGAQAEAPQETVLNDVSAAASSAAAATVDAASTAAGAVQETAASVMDAVSNIATAAATGVAEAVSGDDKAAAPMFTAPAGDADDLKTINGIGPVAETQLNEQGITTFAQIAALTDAEIEKIDANMPFSAAQISDWKAQAAAK
;
A
#
# COMPACT_ATOMS: atom_id res chain seq x y z
N MET A 1 -20.61 -0.16 15.45
CA MET A 1 -19.88 -1.29 14.84
C MET A 1 -19.19 -2.06 15.96
N ALA A 2 -18.82 -3.32 15.74
CA ALA A 2 -18.14 -4.13 16.76
C ALA A 2 -16.62 -4.02 16.58
N LEU A 3 -15.88 -4.13 17.70
CA LEU A 3 -14.42 -4.23 17.66
C LEU A 3 -13.99 -5.32 16.66
N PRO A 4 -12.81 -5.19 16.02
CA PRO A 4 -12.34 -6.18 15.06
C PRO A 4 -12.21 -7.55 15.71
N GLU A 5 -12.84 -8.54 15.10
CA GLU A 5 -12.76 -9.94 15.54
C GLU A 5 -11.49 -10.58 14.97
N PHE A 6 -10.83 -11.36 15.78
CA PHE A 6 -9.69 -12.18 15.38
C PHE A 6 -9.68 -13.49 16.20
N SER A 7 -9.12 -14.53 15.63
CA SER A 7 -9.04 -15.84 16.27
C SER A 7 -7.59 -16.19 16.66
N MET A 8 -7.44 -17.02 17.66
CA MET A 8 -6.13 -17.59 18.05
C MET A 8 -5.47 -18.32 16.88
N ARG A 9 -6.26 -18.93 15.98
CA ARG A 9 -5.76 -19.60 14.78
C ARG A 9 -5.10 -18.61 13.82
N GLN A 10 -5.69 -17.43 13.60
CA GLN A 10 -5.08 -16.38 12.77
C GLN A 10 -3.75 -15.89 13.35
N LEU A 11 -3.67 -15.73 14.67
CA LEU A 11 -2.42 -15.37 15.36
C LEU A 11 -1.35 -16.45 15.14
N LEU A 12 -1.74 -17.72 15.25
CA LEU A 12 -0.83 -18.85 15.04
C LEU A 12 -0.33 -18.94 13.59
N GLU A 13 -1.21 -18.78 12.60
CA GLU A 13 -0.89 -18.78 11.17
C GLU A 13 0.00 -17.59 10.78
N ALA A 14 -0.18 -16.43 11.39
CA ALA A 14 0.68 -15.27 11.22
C ALA A 14 2.06 -15.43 11.90
N GLY A 15 2.24 -16.44 12.77
CA GLY A 15 3.49 -16.68 13.47
C GLY A 15 3.74 -15.78 14.69
N VAL A 16 2.68 -15.27 15.31
CA VAL A 16 2.71 -14.40 16.48
C VAL A 16 3.39 -15.06 17.69
N HIS A 17 3.27 -16.38 17.81
CA HIS A 17 3.79 -17.18 18.92
C HIS A 17 5.32 -17.38 18.93
N PHE A 18 6.00 -17.07 17.82
CA PHE A 18 7.45 -17.17 17.77
C PHE A 18 8.12 -15.95 18.42
N GLY A 19 8.97 -16.20 19.38
CA GLY A 19 9.85 -15.19 19.96
C GLY A 19 11.26 -15.29 19.43
N HIS A 20 12.18 -14.60 20.09
CA HIS A 20 13.60 -14.61 19.78
C HIS A 20 14.31 -15.86 20.32
N GLN A 21 15.58 -16.01 19.93
CA GLN A 21 16.47 -17.06 20.44
C GLN A 21 16.62 -16.94 21.96
N ALA A 22 16.67 -18.10 22.65
CA ALA A 22 16.62 -18.18 24.09
C ALA A 22 17.70 -17.38 24.83
N HIS A 23 18.88 -17.18 24.22
CA HIS A 23 19.96 -16.39 24.85
C HIS A 23 19.75 -14.87 24.80
N ARG A 24 18.75 -14.39 24.03
CA ARG A 24 18.44 -12.96 23.88
C ARG A 24 17.24 -12.52 24.71
N TRP A 25 16.62 -13.41 25.44
CA TRP A 25 15.40 -13.12 26.15
C TRP A 25 15.57 -12.12 27.31
N ASN A 26 14.48 -11.46 27.67
CA ASN A 26 14.42 -10.60 28.84
C ASN A 26 13.65 -11.35 29.97
N PRO A 27 14.20 -11.46 31.19
CA PRO A 27 13.51 -12.11 32.31
C PRO A 27 12.13 -11.53 32.62
N LYS A 28 11.87 -10.25 32.34
CA LYS A 28 10.54 -9.63 32.53
C LYS A 28 9.45 -10.19 31.63
N MET A 29 9.84 -10.90 30.56
CA MET A 29 8.92 -11.57 29.66
C MET A 29 8.56 -13.00 30.11
N ASP A 30 9.17 -13.51 31.18
CA ASP A 30 8.91 -14.86 31.69
C ASP A 30 7.42 -15.20 31.83
N PRO A 31 6.54 -14.33 32.38
CA PRO A 31 5.10 -14.61 32.52
C PRO A 31 4.38 -14.85 31.19
N TYR A 32 4.92 -14.34 30.06
CA TYR A 32 4.30 -14.43 28.73
C TYR A 32 4.90 -15.53 27.87
N ILE A 33 5.91 -16.26 28.38
CA ILE A 33 6.59 -17.33 27.65
C ILE A 33 5.94 -18.65 28.00
N PHE A 34 5.37 -19.33 26.99
CA PHE A 34 4.82 -20.69 27.15
C PHE A 34 5.91 -21.74 27.33
N GLY A 35 7.05 -21.59 26.63
CA GLY A 35 8.12 -22.54 26.68
C GLY A 35 9.21 -22.27 25.64
N LYS A 36 10.07 -23.29 25.43
CA LYS A 36 11.21 -23.20 24.52
C LYS A 36 11.23 -24.40 23.59
N ARG A 37 11.37 -24.18 22.28
CA ARG A 37 11.54 -25.22 21.27
C ARG A 37 12.65 -24.82 20.28
N ASN A 38 13.58 -25.72 19.99
CA ASN A 38 14.70 -25.47 19.06
C ASN A 38 15.49 -24.17 19.37
N ASN A 39 15.75 -23.88 20.65
CA ASN A 39 16.39 -22.65 21.11
C ASN A 39 15.63 -21.35 20.82
N ILE A 40 14.36 -21.41 20.48
CA ILE A 40 13.47 -20.26 20.28
C ILE A 40 12.42 -20.28 21.39
N HIS A 41 12.13 -19.13 21.99
CA HIS A 41 11.02 -18.97 22.92
C HIS A 41 9.69 -18.99 22.16
N ILE A 42 8.69 -19.59 22.76
CA ILE A 42 7.30 -19.61 22.28
C ILE A 42 6.48 -18.78 23.24
N LEU A 43 5.79 -17.78 22.71
CA LEU A 43 4.90 -16.89 23.47
C LEU A 43 3.53 -17.54 23.67
N ASP A 44 2.91 -17.27 24.79
CA ASP A 44 1.61 -17.81 25.17
C ASP A 44 0.48 -16.98 24.53
N LEU A 45 -0.11 -17.50 23.46
CA LEU A 45 -1.23 -16.87 22.78
C LEU A 45 -2.51 -16.77 23.64
N SER A 46 -2.65 -17.62 24.64
CA SER A 46 -3.81 -17.56 25.56
C SER A 46 -3.82 -16.26 26.35
N GLN A 47 -2.66 -15.69 26.64
CA GLN A 47 -2.51 -14.38 27.27
C GLN A 47 -2.51 -13.24 26.23
N THR A 48 -1.95 -13.47 25.03
CA THR A 48 -1.94 -12.47 23.96
C THR A 48 -3.34 -12.05 23.52
N VAL A 49 -4.28 -13.00 23.38
CA VAL A 49 -5.65 -12.71 22.92
C VAL A 49 -6.36 -11.70 23.82
N PRO A 50 -6.51 -11.89 25.14
CA PRO A 50 -7.20 -10.92 26.00
C PRO A 50 -6.47 -9.58 26.09
N LEU A 51 -5.14 -9.56 26.09
CA LEU A 51 -4.36 -8.32 26.13
C LEU A 51 -4.52 -7.52 24.82
N MET A 52 -4.55 -8.21 23.68
CA MET A 52 -4.83 -7.59 22.38
C MET A 52 -6.24 -6.98 22.36
N HIS A 53 -7.27 -7.68 22.88
CA HIS A 53 -8.62 -7.11 22.99
C HIS A 53 -8.66 -5.86 23.86
N GLN A 54 -7.93 -5.83 24.97
CA GLN A 54 -7.82 -4.64 25.81
C GLN A 54 -7.17 -3.48 25.05
N ALA A 55 -6.09 -3.74 24.32
CA ALA A 55 -5.41 -2.75 23.50
C ALA A 55 -6.32 -2.19 22.40
N LEU A 56 -7.02 -3.06 21.65
CA LEU A 56 -7.97 -2.66 20.60
C LEU A 56 -9.11 -1.80 21.14
N LYS A 57 -9.65 -2.18 22.31
CA LYS A 57 -10.69 -1.40 22.99
C LYS A 57 -10.18 -0.01 23.36
N GLN A 58 -8.99 0.09 23.95
CA GLN A 58 -8.39 1.37 24.33
C GLN A 58 -8.14 2.27 23.12
N VAL A 59 -7.66 1.70 22.01
CA VAL A 59 -7.46 2.42 20.74
C VAL A 59 -8.79 2.97 20.22
N SER A 60 -9.83 2.11 20.11
CA SER A 60 -11.17 2.52 19.66
C SER A 60 -11.77 3.58 20.58
N ASP A 61 -11.67 3.43 21.90
CA ASP A 61 -12.18 4.40 22.88
C ASP A 61 -11.42 5.74 22.83
N THR A 62 -10.11 5.73 22.53
CA THR A 62 -9.32 6.96 22.37
C THR A 62 -9.76 7.71 21.12
N VAL A 63 -9.88 7.03 19.99
CA VAL A 63 -10.31 7.63 18.72
C VAL A 63 -11.78 8.10 18.80
N ALA A 64 -12.66 7.35 19.46
CA ALA A 64 -14.07 7.73 19.67
C ALA A 64 -14.22 9.06 20.44
N ARG A 65 -13.24 9.43 21.26
CA ARG A 65 -13.18 10.73 21.94
C ARG A 65 -12.53 11.84 21.10
N GLY A 66 -12.20 11.56 19.83
CA GLY A 66 -11.48 12.48 18.95
C GLY A 66 -9.96 12.49 19.16
N GLY A 67 -9.43 11.52 19.92
CA GLY A 67 -8.00 11.39 20.16
C GLY A 67 -7.24 10.89 18.94
N ARG A 68 -5.96 11.22 18.88
CA ARG A 68 -5.04 10.88 17.79
C ARG A 68 -4.15 9.71 18.18
N VAL A 69 -4.00 8.75 17.28
CA VAL A 69 -3.13 7.59 17.45
C VAL A 69 -1.89 7.75 16.58
N LEU A 70 -0.72 7.54 17.17
CA LEU A 70 0.54 7.55 16.45
C LEU A 70 1.08 6.13 16.33
N PHE A 71 1.19 5.65 15.10
CA PHE A 71 1.82 4.37 14.78
C PHE A 71 3.33 4.53 14.67
N VAL A 72 4.10 3.74 15.39
CA VAL A 72 5.56 3.81 15.42
C VAL A 72 6.16 2.46 15.10
N GLY A 73 6.97 2.41 14.05
CA GLY A 73 7.67 1.18 13.66
C GLY A 73 8.72 1.46 12.60
N THR A 74 9.97 1.65 13.02
CA THR A 74 11.10 1.96 12.13
C THR A 74 11.85 0.71 11.65
N LYS A 75 11.42 -0.48 12.07
CA LYS A 75 11.96 -1.75 11.59
C LYS A 75 11.61 -1.95 10.12
N ARG A 76 12.53 -2.44 9.32
CA ARG A 76 12.33 -2.64 7.88
C ARG A 76 11.07 -3.46 7.55
N THR A 77 10.78 -4.49 8.36
CA THR A 77 9.61 -5.36 8.21
C THR A 77 8.29 -4.67 8.60
N ALA A 78 8.35 -3.61 9.43
CA ALA A 78 7.19 -2.89 9.95
C ALA A 78 6.91 -1.59 9.19
N SER A 79 7.93 -0.98 8.58
CA SER A 79 7.89 0.37 8.02
C SER A 79 6.73 0.60 7.04
N GLU A 80 6.49 -0.32 6.12
CA GLU A 80 5.42 -0.23 5.12
C GLU A 80 4.05 -0.52 5.72
N ALA A 81 3.93 -1.61 6.49
CA ALA A 81 2.68 -2.01 7.14
C ALA A 81 2.14 -0.93 8.09
N VAL A 82 3.03 -0.28 8.84
CA VAL A 82 2.70 0.85 9.74
C VAL A 82 2.17 2.04 8.96
N ALA A 83 2.84 2.43 7.85
CA ALA A 83 2.42 3.55 7.04
C ALA A 83 1.04 3.30 6.38
N ASP A 84 0.83 2.11 5.83
CA ASP A 84 -0.43 1.74 5.18
C ASP A 84 -1.59 1.66 6.17
N ALA A 85 -1.37 1.07 7.34
CA ALA A 85 -2.39 0.98 8.39
C ALA A 85 -2.82 2.38 8.88
N ALA A 86 -1.85 3.27 9.13
CA ALA A 86 -2.12 4.63 9.56
C ALA A 86 -2.88 5.44 8.50
N ARG A 87 -2.50 5.33 7.21
CA ARG A 87 -3.21 5.99 6.10
C ARG A 87 -4.65 5.50 5.98
N ARG A 88 -4.88 4.18 6.04
CA ARG A 88 -6.23 3.58 5.96
C ARG A 88 -7.14 4.02 7.09
N SER A 89 -6.57 4.27 8.26
CA SER A 89 -7.31 4.69 9.47
C SER A 89 -7.31 6.19 9.72
N ALA A 90 -6.83 7.00 8.77
CA ALA A 90 -6.67 8.46 8.92
C ALA A 90 -5.93 8.86 10.21
N GLN A 91 -4.92 8.07 10.57
CA GLN A 91 -4.06 8.29 11.74
C GLN A 91 -2.62 8.62 11.29
N TYR A 92 -1.76 8.87 12.24
CA TYR A 92 -0.40 9.36 12.02
C TYR A 92 0.63 8.25 12.20
N TYR A 93 1.81 8.39 11.56
CA TYR A 93 2.85 7.36 11.65
C TYR A 93 4.27 7.90 11.61
N VAL A 94 5.18 7.12 12.19
CA VAL A 94 6.63 7.28 12.06
C VAL A 94 7.22 5.92 11.68
N ASN A 95 7.69 5.81 10.44
CA ASN A 95 8.11 4.54 9.86
C ASN A 95 9.59 4.50 9.41
N ALA A 96 10.32 5.62 9.44
CA ALA A 96 11.71 5.66 8.99
C ALA A 96 12.70 5.75 10.15
N ARG A 97 12.62 6.80 10.95
CA ARG A 97 13.49 7.01 12.11
C ARG A 97 12.80 7.91 13.13
N TRP A 98 12.83 7.50 14.39
CA TRP A 98 12.42 8.37 15.48
C TRP A 98 13.48 9.47 15.70
N LEU A 99 13.06 10.72 15.66
CA LEU A 99 13.92 11.86 15.98
C LEU A 99 13.82 12.12 17.48
N GLY A 100 14.98 12.19 18.17
CA GLY A 100 14.96 12.52 19.59
C GLY A 100 14.29 13.86 19.86
N GLY A 101 13.38 13.91 20.84
CA GLY A 101 12.56 15.08 21.13
C GLY A 101 11.31 15.23 20.25
N MET A 102 10.92 14.20 19.49
CA MET A 102 9.77 14.27 18.57
C MET A 102 8.47 14.65 19.29
N LEU A 103 8.27 14.16 20.50
CA LEU A 103 7.12 14.51 21.34
C LEU A 103 7.45 15.56 22.36
N THR A 104 8.57 15.42 23.06
CA THR A 104 8.97 16.30 24.17
C THR A 104 9.41 17.68 23.70
N ASN A 105 9.86 17.83 22.46
CA ASN A 105 10.23 19.10 21.84
C ASN A 105 9.39 19.37 20.58
N TRP A 106 8.08 19.25 20.69
CA TRP A 106 7.15 19.43 19.59
C TRP A 106 7.29 20.78 18.87
N LYS A 107 7.65 21.83 19.60
CA LYS A 107 7.85 23.17 19.01
C LYS A 107 8.94 23.16 17.91
N THR A 108 10.06 22.49 18.15
CA THR A 108 11.14 22.37 17.16
C THR A 108 10.72 21.48 16.00
N ILE A 109 10.03 20.37 16.26
CA ILE A 109 9.50 19.48 15.23
C ILE A 109 8.47 20.21 14.35
N SER A 110 7.58 20.99 14.95
CA SER A 110 6.60 21.82 14.22
C SER A 110 7.28 22.85 13.29
N ASN A 111 8.40 23.44 13.68
CA ASN A 111 9.17 24.31 12.79
C ASN A 111 9.77 23.54 11.61
N SER A 112 10.25 22.30 11.84
CA SER A 112 10.74 21.44 10.76
C SER A 112 9.62 21.00 9.81
N ILE A 113 8.40 20.77 10.33
CA ILE A 113 7.21 20.49 9.51
C ILE A 113 6.83 21.72 8.67
N LYS A 114 6.88 22.93 9.23
CA LYS A 114 6.66 24.16 8.47
C LYS A 114 7.66 24.29 7.32
N ARG A 115 8.93 24.02 7.60
CA ARG A 115 9.98 24.04 6.58
C ARG A 115 9.72 23.02 5.47
N LEU A 116 9.22 21.82 5.82
CA LEU A 116 8.82 20.82 4.83
C LEU A 116 7.71 21.33 3.90
N ARG A 117 6.67 21.95 4.46
CA ARG A 117 5.57 22.54 3.67
C ARG A 117 6.05 23.68 2.78
N GLU A 118 6.89 24.58 3.29
CA GLU A 118 7.53 25.62 2.48
C GLU A 118 8.30 25.05 1.29
N LEU A 119 9.03 23.95 1.49
CA LEU A 119 9.77 23.29 0.42
C LEU A 119 8.83 22.60 -0.59
N GLU A 120 7.72 22.02 -0.14
CA GLU A 120 6.68 21.46 -1.01
C GLU A 120 6.06 22.56 -1.87
N GLU A 121 5.70 23.70 -1.29
CA GLU A 121 5.16 24.87 -2.00
C GLU A 121 6.15 25.46 -3.01
N LEU A 122 7.41 25.63 -2.61
CA LEU A 122 8.48 26.16 -3.48
C LEU A 122 8.75 25.22 -4.69
N LEU A 123 8.68 23.92 -4.50
CA LEU A 123 8.92 22.95 -5.56
C LEU A 123 7.70 22.77 -6.49
N THR A 124 6.49 23.16 -6.06
CA THR A 124 5.28 23.17 -6.89
C THR A 124 5.06 24.50 -7.61
N ALA A 125 5.61 25.61 -7.09
CA ALA A 125 5.57 26.91 -7.71
C ALA A 125 6.49 26.99 -8.94
N ASP A 126 6.48 28.14 -9.63
CA ASP A 126 7.31 28.38 -10.81
C ASP A 126 8.81 28.29 -10.47
N GLN A 127 9.47 27.27 -11.02
CA GLN A 127 10.89 26.94 -10.76
C GLN A 127 11.87 27.75 -11.60
N SER A 128 11.39 28.66 -12.44
CA SER A 128 12.20 29.42 -13.40
C SER A 128 13.27 30.31 -12.75
N SER A 129 13.08 30.70 -11.46
CA SER A 129 14.00 31.55 -10.71
C SER A 129 15.19 30.81 -10.07
N TYR A 130 15.18 29.48 -10.08
CA TYR A 130 16.22 28.66 -9.42
C TYR A 130 17.14 27.97 -10.43
N THR A 131 18.41 27.82 -10.07
CA THR A 131 19.34 27.00 -10.85
C THR A 131 19.06 25.52 -10.65
N LYS A 132 19.42 24.67 -11.63
CA LYS A 132 19.26 23.19 -11.53
C LYS A 132 19.92 22.60 -10.26
N LYS A 133 21.06 23.19 -9.82
CA LYS A 133 21.77 22.75 -8.63
C LYS A 133 20.99 23.08 -7.36
N GLU A 134 20.40 24.25 -7.29
CA GLU A 134 19.56 24.66 -6.15
C GLU A 134 18.31 23.83 -6.05
N LEU A 135 17.60 23.60 -7.17
CA LEU A 135 16.43 22.71 -7.20
C LEU A 135 16.76 21.30 -6.71
N LEU A 136 17.91 20.76 -7.12
CA LEU A 136 18.33 19.44 -6.65
C LEU A 136 18.61 19.42 -5.14
N ASN A 137 19.18 20.48 -4.59
CA ASN A 137 19.45 20.59 -3.16
C ASN A 137 18.14 20.72 -2.36
N LEU A 138 17.20 21.57 -2.81
CA LEU A 138 15.87 21.72 -2.20
C LEU A 138 15.08 20.41 -2.25
N THR A 139 15.12 19.68 -3.37
CA THR A 139 14.49 18.37 -3.50
C THR A 139 15.07 17.36 -2.50
N ARG A 140 16.39 17.30 -2.37
CA ARG A 140 17.06 16.42 -1.39
C ARG A 140 16.70 16.78 0.06
N GLU A 141 16.60 18.07 0.38
CA GLU A 141 16.17 18.54 1.70
C GLU A 141 14.73 18.15 1.97
N ARG A 142 13.81 18.37 1.01
CA ARG A 142 12.41 17.93 1.11
C ARG A 142 12.30 16.43 1.34
N ASP A 143 12.96 15.62 0.52
CA ASP A 143 12.88 14.15 0.60
C ASP A 143 13.40 13.61 1.93
N LYS A 144 14.43 14.26 2.49
CA LYS A 144 14.95 13.93 3.82
C LYS A 144 13.93 14.24 4.92
N LEU A 145 13.29 15.41 4.87
CA LEU A 145 12.27 15.82 5.83
C LEU A 145 10.99 15.01 5.68
N GLU A 146 10.53 14.79 4.45
CA GLU A 146 9.34 13.98 4.14
C GLU A 146 9.48 12.55 4.65
N ARG A 147 10.64 11.92 4.46
CA ARG A 147 10.90 10.58 4.99
C ARG A 147 10.82 10.51 6.51
N ALA A 148 11.22 11.58 7.22
CA ALA A 148 11.26 11.59 8.68
C ALA A 148 9.95 12.08 9.32
N LEU A 149 9.26 13.04 8.71
CA LEU A 149 8.16 13.80 9.29
C LEU A 149 6.86 13.72 8.48
N GLY A 150 6.88 13.15 7.28
CA GLY A 150 5.72 13.10 6.38
C GLY A 150 4.48 12.47 7.02
N GLY A 151 4.66 11.43 7.82
CA GLY A 151 3.54 10.77 8.51
C GLY A 151 2.93 11.55 9.68
N ILE A 152 3.57 12.63 10.13
CA ILE A 152 3.09 13.48 11.25
C ILE A 152 2.84 14.92 10.84
N LYS A 153 2.98 15.26 9.55
CA LYS A 153 2.86 16.65 9.09
C LYS A 153 1.52 17.29 9.43
N ASP A 154 0.43 16.51 9.45
CA ASP A 154 -0.93 17.01 9.70
C ASP A 154 -1.42 16.75 11.13
N MET A 155 -0.57 16.21 12.01
CA MET A 155 -0.97 15.85 13.38
C MET A 155 -1.32 17.06 14.26
N GLY A 156 -0.70 18.23 14.04
CA GLY A 156 -1.01 19.49 14.72
C GLY A 156 -0.64 19.57 16.20
N GLY A 157 -0.24 18.48 16.85
CA GLY A 157 0.12 18.41 18.27
C GLY A 157 0.60 17.02 18.68
N THR A 158 0.75 16.78 19.99
CA THR A 158 1.10 15.46 20.52
C THR A 158 -0.06 14.46 20.36
N PRO A 159 0.22 13.18 20.13
CA PRO A 159 -0.82 12.15 20.06
C PRO A 159 -1.38 11.82 21.45
N ASP A 160 -2.58 11.23 21.49
CA ASP A 160 -3.26 10.80 22.71
C ASP A 160 -2.99 9.33 23.05
N LEU A 161 -2.48 8.56 22.09
CA LEU A 161 -2.04 7.18 22.25
C LEU A 161 -0.95 6.86 21.23
N ILE A 162 0.04 6.04 21.64
CA ILE A 162 1.10 5.56 20.75
C ILE A 162 1.00 4.05 20.63
N PHE A 163 1.03 3.55 19.39
CA PHE A 163 1.18 2.13 19.07
C PHE A 163 2.59 1.86 18.57
N VAL A 164 3.35 0.99 19.25
CA VAL A 164 4.77 0.75 18.99
C VAL A 164 5.00 -0.69 18.58
N ILE A 165 5.78 -0.88 17.52
CA ILE A 165 6.32 -2.18 17.11
C ILE A 165 7.83 -2.16 17.34
N ASP A 166 8.37 -3.18 18.05
CA ASP A 166 9.76 -3.30 18.48
C ASP A 166 10.16 -2.25 19.54
N THR A 167 9.87 -2.56 20.79
CA THR A 167 10.14 -1.67 21.93
C THR A 167 11.61 -1.39 22.18
N ASN A 168 12.51 -2.33 21.79
CA ASN A 168 13.94 -2.14 21.96
C ASN A 168 14.48 -1.06 21.02
N LYS A 169 13.99 -1.05 19.77
CA LYS A 169 14.40 -0.08 18.78
C LYS A 169 13.81 1.30 19.05
N GLU A 170 12.57 1.34 19.50
CA GLU A 170 11.80 2.56 19.74
C GLU A 170 11.81 2.99 21.23
N ALA A 171 12.83 2.59 21.99
CA ALA A 171 12.95 2.91 23.41
C ALA A 171 12.88 4.41 23.72
N ILE A 172 13.39 5.26 22.81
CA ILE A 172 13.33 6.72 22.96
C ILE A 172 11.88 7.20 22.87
N ALA A 173 11.11 6.68 21.92
CA ALA A 173 9.69 7.02 21.76
C ALA A 173 8.89 6.68 23.02
N ILE A 174 9.11 5.51 23.60
CA ILE A 174 8.45 5.05 24.84
C ILE A 174 8.83 5.94 26.01
N GLN A 175 10.10 6.32 26.15
CA GLN A 175 10.55 7.23 27.20
C GLN A 175 9.94 8.62 27.07
N GLU A 176 9.83 9.16 25.87
CA GLU A 176 9.19 10.44 25.61
C GLU A 176 7.70 10.41 25.89
N ALA A 177 7.00 9.34 25.46
CA ALA A 177 5.60 9.12 25.77
C ALA A 177 5.35 9.11 27.28
N LYS A 178 6.17 8.37 28.03
CA LYS A 178 6.08 8.29 29.49
C LYS A 178 6.25 9.63 30.17
N LYS A 179 7.21 10.47 29.70
CA LYS A 179 7.40 11.84 30.22
C LYS A 179 6.16 12.70 30.03
N LEU A 180 5.44 12.51 28.94
CA LEU A 180 4.23 13.27 28.62
C LEU A 180 2.95 12.59 29.12
N LYS A 181 3.06 11.43 29.78
CA LYS A 181 1.93 10.63 30.29
C LYS A 181 0.97 10.19 29.15
N ILE A 182 1.52 9.94 27.96
CA ILE A 182 0.79 9.41 26.84
C ILE A 182 0.76 7.88 26.97
N PRO A 183 -0.40 7.23 26.92
CA PRO A 183 -0.51 5.77 27.02
C PRO A 183 0.17 5.08 25.83
N VAL A 184 0.90 4.01 26.15
CA VAL A 184 1.68 3.24 25.18
C VAL A 184 1.07 1.85 25.02
N CYS A 185 0.67 1.53 23.81
CA CYS A 185 0.32 0.19 23.36
C CYS A 185 1.52 -0.36 22.57
N ALA A 186 2.07 -1.51 22.95
CA ALA A 186 3.26 -2.02 22.29
C ALA A 186 3.24 -3.53 22.08
N VAL A 187 3.77 -3.97 20.94
CA VAL A 187 4.09 -5.37 20.68
C VAL A 187 5.37 -5.73 21.41
N LEU A 188 5.32 -6.81 22.19
CA LEU A 188 6.41 -7.27 23.05
C LEU A 188 6.88 -8.66 22.63
N ASP A 189 8.07 -8.74 22.07
CA ASP A 189 8.74 -10.02 21.84
C ASP A 189 9.49 -10.48 23.09
N SER A 190 9.98 -11.69 23.09
CA SER A 190 10.69 -12.31 24.23
C SER A 190 11.95 -11.58 24.69
N ASN A 191 12.54 -10.69 23.87
CA ASN A 191 13.69 -9.83 24.18
C ASN A 191 13.30 -8.44 24.69
N SER A 192 12.02 -8.12 24.72
CA SER A 192 11.49 -6.80 25.07
C SER A 192 11.43 -6.56 26.57
N SER A 193 11.37 -5.29 27.00
CA SER A 193 11.03 -4.91 28.38
C SER A 193 9.58 -4.48 28.45
N THR A 194 8.88 -4.89 29.50
CA THR A 194 7.51 -4.46 29.80
C THR A 194 7.43 -3.08 30.45
N ASP A 195 8.57 -2.45 30.70
CA ASP A 195 8.65 -1.16 31.41
C ASP A 195 8.00 -0.05 30.59
N ASN A 196 7.21 0.78 31.26
CA ASN A 196 6.55 1.95 30.69
C ASN A 196 5.54 1.67 29.58
N ILE A 197 4.99 0.45 29.53
CA ILE A 197 3.99 0.03 28.58
C ILE A 197 2.67 -0.19 29.32
N ASP A 198 1.62 0.51 28.89
CA ASP A 198 0.32 0.46 29.52
C ASP A 198 -0.53 -0.70 28.97
N PHE A 199 -0.41 -0.98 27.67
CA PHE A 199 -1.13 -2.04 26.98
C PHE A 199 -0.14 -2.97 26.24
N PRO A 200 0.39 -3.97 26.96
CA PRO A 200 1.33 -4.93 26.37
C PRO A 200 0.60 -5.93 25.47
N ILE A 201 1.17 -6.21 24.30
CA ILE A 201 0.71 -7.24 23.36
C ILE A 201 1.87 -8.21 23.16
N PRO A 202 1.95 -9.31 23.93
CA PRO A 202 3.00 -10.31 23.73
C PRO A 202 2.89 -10.92 22.33
N GLY A 203 3.97 -10.84 21.54
CA GLY A 203 3.93 -11.33 20.17
C GLY A 203 5.20 -11.04 19.39
N ASN A 204 5.33 -11.70 18.26
CA ASN A 204 6.48 -11.59 17.34
C ASN A 204 6.52 -10.23 16.64
N ASP A 205 7.63 -9.52 16.74
CA ASP A 205 7.85 -8.23 16.09
C ASP A 205 8.74 -8.32 14.83
N ASP A 206 9.23 -9.53 14.48
CA ASP A 206 10.09 -9.77 13.32
C ASP A 206 9.34 -10.22 12.08
N ALA A 207 8.32 -11.05 12.23
CA ALA A 207 7.59 -11.63 11.13
C ALA A 207 6.68 -10.59 10.45
N SER A 208 6.88 -10.34 9.16
CA SER A 208 6.07 -9.37 8.39
C SER A 208 4.57 -9.67 8.43
N ARG A 209 4.18 -10.97 8.43
CA ARG A 209 2.77 -11.38 8.55
C ARG A 209 2.17 -11.05 9.91
N ALA A 210 2.92 -11.24 10.99
CA ALA A 210 2.48 -10.88 12.34
C ALA A 210 2.34 -9.37 12.49
N VAL A 211 3.33 -8.61 12.01
CA VAL A 211 3.32 -7.14 12.00
C VAL A 211 2.13 -6.60 11.19
N ALA A 212 1.89 -7.14 9.99
CA ALA A 212 0.75 -6.74 9.16
C ALA A 212 -0.59 -7.01 9.86
N LEU A 213 -0.72 -8.15 10.55
CA LEU A 213 -1.92 -8.50 11.32
C LEU A 213 -2.16 -7.51 12.47
N TYR A 214 -1.14 -7.17 13.26
CA TYR A 214 -1.30 -6.17 14.33
C TYR A 214 -1.70 -4.81 13.79
N CYS A 215 -1.01 -4.35 12.74
CA CYS A 215 -1.31 -3.07 12.09
C CYS A 215 -2.75 -3.04 11.55
N ASP A 216 -3.23 -4.13 10.94
CA ASP A 216 -4.58 -4.23 10.42
C ASP A 216 -5.65 -4.20 11.53
N LEU A 217 -5.42 -4.94 12.63
CA LEU A 217 -6.33 -4.95 13.78
C LEU A 217 -6.41 -3.58 14.45
N ILE A 218 -5.28 -2.91 14.67
CA ILE A 218 -5.25 -1.56 15.25
C ILE A 218 -5.92 -0.54 14.31
N ALA A 219 -5.66 -0.61 12.98
CA ALA A 219 -6.31 0.26 12.01
C ALA A 219 -7.84 0.08 12.01
N LYS A 220 -8.33 -1.17 12.06
CA LYS A 220 -9.76 -1.46 12.18
C LYS A 220 -10.37 -0.92 13.47
N ALA A 221 -9.64 -1.00 14.59
CA ALA A 221 -10.07 -0.42 15.86
C ALA A 221 -10.14 1.12 15.79
N CYS A 222 -9.21 1.77 15.08
CA CYS A 222 -9.29 3.21 14.82
C CYS A 222 -10.52 3.57 13.97
N ILE A 223 -10.78 2.81 12.91
CA ILE A 223 -11.96 3.03 12.03
C ILE A 223 -13.27 2.85 12.82
N ASP A 224 -13.36 1.83 13.68
CA ASP A 224 -14.50 1.66 14.59
C ASP A 224 -14.67 2.87 15.53
N GLY A 225 -13.56 3.38 16.10
CA GLY A 225 -13.55 4.58 16.92
C GLY A 225 -14.08 5.81 16.19
N ILE A 226 -13.63 6.04 14.93
CA ILE A 226 -14.12 7.14 14.07
C ILE A 226 -15.61 6.99 13.79
N ALA A 227 -16.07 5.79 13.45
CA ALA A 227 -17.49 5.53 13.21
C ALA A 227 -18.36 5.78 14.46
N ARG A 228 -17.86 5.41 15.66
CA ARG A 228 -18.52 5.69 16.95
C ARG A 228 -18.55 7.20 17.24
N GLN A 229 -17.48 7.93 16.95
CA GLN A 229 -17.43 9.39 17.09
C GLN A 229 -18.47 10.06 16.21
N GLN A 230 -18.54 9.68 14.93
CA GLN A 230 -19.51 10.23 13.98
C GLN A 230 -20.95 9.92 14.38
N GLY A 231 -21.24 8.69 14.81
CA GLY A 231 -22.55 8.31 15.30
C GLY A 231 -22.97 9.06 16.58
N SER A 232 -22.01 9.42 17.46
CA SER A 232 -22.30 10.19 18.67
C SER A 232 -22.48 11.69 18.41
N SER A 233 -21.87 12.21 17.33
CA SER A 233 -22.01 13.63 16.93
C SER A 233 -23.32 13.91 16.18
N GLY A 234 -24.19 12.92 15.97
CA GLY A 234 -25.49 13.09 15.32
C GLY A 234 -25.42 13.44 13.84
N VAL A 235 -24.24 13.34 13.23
CA VAL A 235 -24.08 13.46 11.79
C VAL A 235 -24.52 12.13 11.18
N ASP A 236 -25.81 12.04 10.89
CA ASP A 236 -26.36 10.95 10.09
C ASP A 236 -25.91 11.13 8.64
N LEU A 237 -24.85 10.45 8.26
CA LEU A 237 -24.36 10.42 6.88
C LEU A 237 -25.36 9.76 5.90
N GLY A 238 -26.41 9.12 6.43
CA GLY A 238 -27.52 8.57 5.66
C GLY A 238 -28.62 9.60 5.38
N ALA A 239 -28.73 10.68 6.16
CA ALA A 239 -29.80 11.68 6.01
C ALA A 239 -29.51 12.73 4.92
N GLN A 240 -28.32 12.79 4.35
CA GLN A 240 -27.99 13.67 3.21
C GLN A 240 -28.11 13.02 1.83
N ALA A 241 -28.44 11.75 1.75
CA ALA A 241 -29.04 11.21 0.56
C ALA A 241 -30.55 11.51 0.65
N GLU A 242 -30.99 12.72 0.34
CA GLU A 242 -32.36 12.88 -0.17
C GLU A 242 -32.50 11.79 -1.23
N ALA A 243 -33.37 10.82 -0.93
CA ALA A 243 -33.79 9.85 -1.94
C ALA A 243 -34.20 10.72 -3.17
N PRO A 244 -33.66 10.43 -4.36
CA PRO A 244 -34.12 11.20 -5.54
C PRO A 244 -35.62 11.12 -5.53
N GLN A 245 -36.25 12.27 -5.34
CA GLN A 245 -37.71 12.34 -5.34
C GLN A 245 -38.15 11.77 -6.67
N GLU A 246 -39.03 10.80 -6.65
CA GLU A 246 -39.63 10.15 -7.82
C GLU A 246 -40.53 11.11 -8.63
N THR A 247 -40.15 12.38 -8.78
CA THR A 247 -40.86 13.34 -9.61
C THR A 247 -40.69 13.07 -11.10
N VAL A 248 -39.66 12.25 -11.48
CA VAL A 248 -39.41 11.92 -12.89
C VAL A 248 -40.33 10.81 -13.41
N LEU A 249 -40.92 9.95 -12.54
CA LEU A 249 -41.80 8.88 -13.01
C LEU A 249 -43.25 9.32 -13.26
N ASN A 250 -43.71 10.39 -12.62
CA ASN A 250 -45.05 10.91 -12.87
C ASN A 250 -45.16 11.68 -14.19
N ASP A 251 -44.06 12.38 -14.60
CA ASP A 251 -44.06 13.10 -15.88
C ASP A 251 -43.92 12.14 -17.07
N VAL A 252 -43.27 10.98 -16.90
CA VAL A 252 -43.19 9.97 -17.96
C VAL A 252 -44.50 9.22 -18.12
N SER A 253 -45.30 9.03 -17.07
CA SER A 253 -46.62 8.39 -17.16
C SER A 253 -47.67 9.31 -17.80
N ALA A 254 -47.58 10.63 -17.57
CA ALA A 254 -48.44 11.61 -18.23
C ALA A 254 -48.08 11.81 -19.72
N ALA A 255 -46.78 11.72 -20.06
CA ALA A 255 -46.34 11.76 -21.47
C ALA A 255 -46.67 10.46 -22.23
N ALA A 256 -46.65 9.31 -21.57
CA ALA A 256 -47.01 8.03 -22.19
C ALA A 256 -48.52 7.92 -22.47
N SER A 257 -49.39 8.49 -21.63
CA SER A 257 -50.85 8.47 -21.86
C SER A 257 -51.32 9.45 -22.98
N SER A 258 -50.60 10.55 -23.21
CA SER A 258 -50.88 11.46 -24.32
C SER A 258 -50.32 10.97 -25.66
N ALA A 259 -49.28 10.16 -25.67
CA ALA A 259 -48.73 9.55 -26.87
C ALA A 259 -49.53 8.32 -27.35
N ALA A 260 -50.24 7.62 -26.46
CA ALA A 260 -51.08 6.47 -26.80
C ALA A 260 -52.38 6.83 -27.53
N ALA A 261 -52.84 8.09 -27.43
CA ALA A 261 -54.07 8.58 -28.13
C ALA A 261 -53.79 9.02 -29.57
N ALA A 262 -52.52 9.25 -29.97
CA ALA A 262 -52.16 9.76 -31.30
C ALA A 262 -51.68 8.69 -32.30
N THR A 263 -51.57 7.41 -31.89
CA THR A 263 -50.89 6.34 -32.67
C THR A 263 -51.85 5.26 -33.23
N VAL A 264 -53.17 5.45 -33.19
CA VAL A 264 -54.12 4.47 -33.75
C VAL A 264 -54.33 4.63 -35.27
N ASP A 265 -53.91 5.79 -35.84
CA ASP A 265 -54.13 6.08 -37.29
C ASP A 265 -52.89 5.89 -38.19
N ALA A 266 -51.72 5.52 -37.63
CA ALA A 266 -50.48 5.35 -38.41
C ALA A 266 -50.01 3.91 -38.53
N ALA A 267 -50.77 2.91 -38.02
CA ALA A 267 -50.33 1.52 -37.91
C ALA A 267 -50.55 0.66 -39.15
N SER A 268 -51.01 1.22 -40.28
CA SER A 268 -51.29 0.39 -41.48
C SER A 268 -50.24 0.51 -42.60
N THR A 269 -49.23 1.39 -42.47
CA THR A 269 -48.23 1.62 -43.55
C THR A 269 -46.78 1.29 -43.13
N ALA A 270 -46.55 0.82 -41.90
CA ALA A 270 -45.18 0.57 -41.39
C ALA A 270 -44.82 -0.94 -41.25
N ALA A 271 -45.69 -1.85 -41.66
CA ALA A 271 -45.43 -3.31 -41.53
C ALA A 271 -44.37 -3.88 -42.49
N GLY A 272 -43.92 -3.09 -43.48
CA GLY A 272 -42.94 -3.55 -44.47
C GLY A 272 -41.48 -3.23 -44.17
N ALA A 273 -41.25 -2.23 -43.30
CA ALA A 273 -39.86 -1.75 -43.03
C ALA A 273 -39.19 -2.29 -41.78
N VAL A 274 -39.95 -3.03 -40.95
CA VAL A 274 -39.42 -3.53 -39.65
C VAL A 274 -38.73 -4.90 -39.80
N GLN A 275 -38.91 -5.62 -40.93
CA GLN A 275 -38.33 -6.93 -41.12
C GLN A 275 -36.88 -6.93 -41.62
N GLU A 276 -36.42 -5.84 -42.27
CA GLU A 276 -35.03 -5.70 -42.72
C GLU A 276 -34.09 -5.12 -41.64
N THR A 277 -34.60 -4.37 -40.66
CA THR A 277 -33.77 -3.82 -39.57
C THR A 277 -33.58 -4.80 -38.41
N ALA A 278 -34.49 -5.80 -38.27
CA ALA A 278 -34.32 -6.81 -37.21
C ALA A 278 -33.19 -7.84 -37.52
N ALA A 279 -32.93 -8.14 -38.79
CA ALA A 279 -31.85 -9.03 -39.20
C ALA A 279 -30.45 -8.39 -38.96
N SER A 280 -30.31 -7.07 -39.24
CA SER A 280 -29.02 -6.39 -39.06
C SER A 280 -28.67 -6.12 -37.58
N VAL A 281 -29.68 -5.98 -36.70
CA VAL A 281 -29.46 -5.83 -35.25
C VAL A 281 -29.12 -7.17 -34.59
N MET A 282 -29.68 -8.28 -35.07
CA MET A 282 -29.31 -9.61 -34.57
C MET A 282 -27.87 -9.99 -34.92
N ASP A 283 -27.38 -9.63 -36.12
CA ASP A 283 -25.98 -9.83 -36.51
C ASP A 283 -25.00 -8.94 -35.71
N ALA A 284 -25.39 -7.70 -35.42
CA ALA A 284 -24.56 -6.82 -34.59
C ALA A 284 -24.49 -7.27 -33.14
N VAL A 285 -25.59 -7.80 -32.57
CA VAL A 285 -25.61 -8.33 -31.19
C VAL A 285 -24.86 -9.65 -31.10
N SER A 286 -24.91 -10.51 -32.16
CA SER A 286 -24.14 -11.74 -32.21
C SER A 286 -22.63 -11.48 -32.28
N ASN A 287 -22.19 -10.44 -33.03
CA ASN A 287 -20.78 -10.06 -33.13
C ASN A 287 -20.26 -9.40 -31.83
N ILE A 288 -21.11 -8.66 -31.12
CA ILE A 288 -20.76 -8.09 -29.79
C ILE A 288 -20.67 -9.18 -28.72
N ALA A 289 -21.54 -10.19 -28.77
CA ALA A 289 -21.52 -11.32 -27.85
C ALA A 289 -20.27 -12.23 -28.06
N THR A 290 -19.84 -12.36 -29.32
CA THR A 290 -18.64 -13.15 -29.65
C THR A 290 -17.34 -12.41 -29.26
N ALA A 291 -17.32 -11.09 -29.40
CA ALA A 291 -16.20 -10.25 -28.95
C ALA A 291 -16.11 -10.14 -27.42
N ALA A 292 -17.26 -10.17 -26.72
CA ALA A 292 -17.29 -10.18 -25.26
C ALA A 292 -16.90 -11.55 -24.65
N ALA A 293 -17.21 -12.67 -25.36
CA ALA A 293 -16.86 -14.00 -24.90
C ALA A 293 -15.36 -14.31 -25.07
N THR A 294 -14.68 -13.73 -26.06
CA THR A 294 -13.22 -13.84 -26.21
C THR A 294 -12.43 -12.90 -25.30
N GLY A 295 -13.00 -11.76 -24.89
CA GLY A 295 -12.36 -10.82 -23.95
C GLY A 295 -12.43 -11.21 -22.48
N VAL A 296 -13.36 -12.07 -22.07
CA VAL A 296 -13.53 -12.51 -20.67
C VAL A 296 -12.76 -13.80 -20.36
N ALA A 297 -12.33 -14.55 -21.38
CA ALA A 297 -11.52 -15.76 -21.19
C ALA A 297 -10.02 -15.48 -20.92
N GLU A 298 -9.53 -14.24 -21.19
CA GLU A 298 -8.14 -13.85 -20.93
C GLU A 298 -7.90 -13.16 -19.57
N ALA A 299 -8.94 -12.89 -18.78
CA ALA A 299 -8.82 -12.13 -17.52
C ALA A 299 -8.80 -12.98 -16.23
N VAL A 300 -8.80 -14.33 -16.30
CA VAL A 300 -8.87 -15.22 -15.12
C VAL A 300 -7.86 -16.36 -15.19
N SER A 301 -6.69 -16.17 -15.77
CA SER A 301 -5.55 -17.03 -15.52
C SER A 301 -4.34 -16.17 -15.23
N GLY A 302 -4.20 -15.80 -13.95
CA GLY A 302 -2.94 -15.32 -13.41
C GLY A 302 -1.95 -16.47 -13.37
N ASP A 303 -1.21 -16.62 -14.45
CA ASP A 303 0.05 -17.33 -14.51
C ASP A 303 1.02 -16.43 -15.26
N ASP A 304 2.23 -16.28 -14.71
CA ASP A 304 3.38 -15.62 -15.29
C ASP A 304 3.62 -16.11 -16.74
N LYS A 305 2.92 -15.55 -17.71
CA LYS A 305 3.31 -15.66 -19.10
C LYS A 305 4.31 -14.55 -19.38
N ALA A 306 5.60 -14.94 -19.36
CA ALA A 306 6.64 -14.20 -20.06
C ALA A 306 6.09 -13.79 -21.43
N ALA A 307 6.15 -12.50 -21.74
CA ALA A 307 5.78 -11.98 -23.06
C ALA A 307 6.52 -12.78 -24.11
N ALA A 308 5.86 -13.13 -25.23
CA ALA A 308 6.52 -13.88 -26.29
C ALA A 308 7.81 -13.15 -26.70
N PRO A 309 8.94 -13.85 -26.88
CA PRO A 309 10.22 -13.23 -27.15
C PRO A 309 10.13 -12.42 -28.45
N MET A 310 10.64 -11.19 -28.44
CA MET A 310 10.61 -10.27 -29.61
C MET A 310 11.49 -10.76 -30.76
N PHE A 311 12.48 -11.60 -30.45
CA PHE A 311 13.42 -12.15 -31.41
C PHE A 311 13.44 -13.67 -31.36
N THR A 312 13.72 -14.32 -32.47
CA THR A 312 13.88 -15.78 -32.52
C THR A 312 15.30 -16.14 -32.12
N ALA A 313 15.47 -16.91 -31.05
CA ALA A 313 16.77 -17.40 -30.64
C ALA A 313 17.34 -18.34 -31.72
N PRO A 314 18.60 -18.18 -32.13
CA PRO A 314 19.25 -19.07 -33.09
C PRO A 314 19.45 -20.46 -32.50
N ALA A 315 19.43 -21.48 -33.33
CA ALA A 315 19.76 -22.86 -32.96
C ALA A 315 21.29 -22.99 -32.77
N GLY A 316 21.79 -22.77 -31.55
CA GLY A 316 23.20 -22.86 -31.20
C GLY A 316 23.43 -22.57 -29.72
N ASP A 317 24.67 -22.72 -29.24
CA ASP A 317 25.08 -22.39 -27.91
C ASP A 317 24.98 -20.86 -27.71
N ALA A 318 24.48 -20.41 -26.55
CA ALA A 318 24.40 -19.02 -26.19
C ALA A 318 25.79 -18.45 -25.84
N ASP A 319 26.08 -17.22 -26.30
CA ASP A 319 27.30 -16.50 -25.94
C ASP A 319 27.19 -15.88 -24.54
N ASP A 320 28.34 -15.72 -23.86
CA ASP A 320 28.41 -14.99 -22.61
C ASP A 320 28.40 -13.47 -22.86
N LEU A 321 27.18 -12.89 -22.87
CA LEU A 321 26.95 -11.47 -23.17
C LEU A 321 27.57 -10.53 -22.13
N LYS A 322 27.91 -11.02 -20.93
CA LYS A 322 28.61 -10.22 -19.90
C LYS A 322 29.98 -9.71 -20.31
N THR A 323 30.54 -10.27 -21.35
CA THR A 323 31.84 -9.82 -21.91
C THR A 323 31.74 -8.47 -22.62
N ILE A 324 30.53 -7.95 -22.86
CA ILE A 324 30.28 -6.60 -23.38
C ILE A 324 30.17 -5.62 -22.20
N ASN A 325 30.92 -4.54 -22.23
CA ASN A 325 30.86 -3.51 -21.20
C ASN A 325 29.46 -2.89 -21.11
N GLY A 326 28.85 -2.96 -19.92
CA GLY A 326 27.50 -2.46 -19.67
C GLY A 326 26.42 -3.52 -19.65
N ILE A 327 26.68 -4.75 -20.05
CA ILE A 327 25.77 -5.89 -19.88
C ILE A 327 26.12 -6.61 -18.55
N GLY A 328 25.29 -6.38 -17.52
CA GLY A 328 25.37 -7.10 -16.27
C GLY A 328 24.52 -8.38 -16.29
N PRO A 329 24.56 -9.22 -15.23
CA PRO A 329 23.82 -10.48 -15.19
C PRO A 329 22.30 -10.32 -15.32
N VAL A 330 21.74 -9.21 -14.86
CA VAL A 330 20.31 -8.90 -15.00
C VAL A 330 19.98 -8.53 -16.45
N ALA A 331 20.80 -7.73 -17.11
CA ALA A 331 20.61 -7.34 -18.51
C ALA A 331 20.74 -8.55 -19.45
N GLU A 332 21.69 -9.44 -19.20
CA GLU A 332 21.83 -10.69 -19.94
C GLU A 332 20.59 -11.57 -19.82
N THR A 333 20.04 -11.76 -18.61
CA THR A 333 18.83 -12.54 -18.41
C THR A 333 17.65 -11.96 -19.20
N GLN A 334 17.48 -10.64 -19.16
CA GLN A 334 16.41 -9.94 -19.88
C GLN A 334 16.56 -10.03 -21.40
N LEU A 335 17.79 -9.93 -21.94
CA LEU A 335 18.07 -10.11 -23.36
C LEU A 335 17.80 -11.54 -23.81
N ASN A 336 18.20 -12.55 -23.02
CA ASN A 336 17.94 -13.95 -23.28
C ASN A 336 16.44 -14.29 -23.28
N GLU A 337 15.66 -13.71 -22.36
CA GLU A 337 14.19 -13.84 -22.32
C GLU A 337 13.52 -13.29 -23.59
N GLN A 338 14.12 -12.28 -24.21
CA GLN A 338 13.63 -11.71 -25.47
C GLN A 338 14.18 -12.42 -26.72
N GLY A 339 14.99 -13.47 -26.58
CA GLY A 339 15.54 -14.28 -27.66
C GLY A 339 16.85 -13.76 -28.24
N ILE A 340 17.53 -12.78 -27.59
CA ILE A 340 18.85 -12.30 -27.97
C ILE A 340 19.90 -13.04 -27.15
N THR A 341 20.56 -14.04 -27.74
CA THR A 341 21.49 -14.94 -27.05
C THR A 341 22.91 -14.92 -27.61
N THR A 342 23.16 -14.24 -28.75
CA THR A 342 24.46 -14.25 -29.39
C THR A 342 24.96 -12.84 -29.75
N PHE A 343 26.30 -12.67 -29.80
CA PHE A 343 26.92 -11.40 -30.25
C PHE A 343 26.49 -11.02 -31.66
N ALA A 344 26.35 -12.01 -32.56
CA ALA A 344 25.91 -11.79 -33.93
C ALA A 344 24.53 -11.13 -34.03
N GLN A 345 23.59 -11.51 -33.13
CA GLN A 345 22.27 -10.87 -33.05
C GLN A 345 22.37 -9.41 -32.59
N ILE A 346 23.17 -9.12 -31.55
CA ILE A 346 23.36 -7.74 -31.07
C ILE A 346 24.02 -6.88 -32.16
N ALA A 347 25.00 -7.39 -32.88
CA ALA A 347 25.67 -6.68 -33.97
C ALA A 347 24.74 -6.41 -35.17
N ALA A 348 23.77 -7.30 -35.42
CA ALA A 348 22.84 -7.20 -36.55
C ALA A 348 21.59 -6.34 -36.25
N LEU A 349 21.39 -5.84 -35.01
CA LEU A 349 20.23 -5.03 -34.65
C LEU A 349 20.09 -3.81 -35.57
N THR A 350 18.88 -3.60 -36.09
CA THR A 350 18.52 -2.40 -36.84
C THR A 350 18.09 -1.25 -35.93
N ASP A 351 18.14 -0.02 -36.41
CA ASP A 351 17.76 1.15 -35.61
C ASP A 351 16.29 1.06 -35.15
N ALA A 352 15.39 0.49 -35.96
CA ALA A 352 13.99 0.25 -35.59
C ALA A 352 13.83 -0.82 -34.48
N GLU A 353 14.75 -1.78 -34.41
CA GLU A 353 14.76 -2.79 -33.33
C GLU A 353 15.36 -2.22 -32.06
N ILE A 354 16.33 -1.34 -32.15
CA ILE A 354 16.89 -0.59 -31.01
C ILE A 354 15.80 0.25 -30.34
N GLU A 355 14.98 0.96 -31.12
CA GLU A 355 13.84 1.73 -30.61
C GLU A 355 12.78 0.84 -29.93
N LYS A 356 12.53 -0.36 -30.46
CA LYS A 356 11.61 -1.33 -29.82
C LYS A 356 12.15 -1.85 -28.50
N ILE A 357 13.46 -2.11 -28.39
CA ILE A 357 14.09 -2.54 -27.15
C ILE A 357 14.07 -1.41 -26.11
N ASP A 358 14.36 -0.16 -26.52
CA ASP A 358 14.27 1.03 -25.65
C ASP A 358 12.86 1.25 -25.10
N ALA A 359 11.82 1.00 -25.91
CA ALA A 359 10.43 1.14 -25.51
C ALA A 359 9.93 0.03 -24.52
N ASN A 360 10.49 -1.18 -24.60
CA ASN A 360 10.00 -2.34 -23.86
C ASN A 360 10.94 -2.84 -22.74
N MET A 361 12.17 -2.34 -22.70
CA MET A 361 13.20 -2.77 -21.75
C MET A 361 13.83 -1.55 -21.06
N PRO A 362 14.40 -1.69 -19.86
CA PRO A 362 15.00 -0.58 -19.10
C PRO A 362 16.39 -0.17 -19.62
N PHE A 363 16.63 -0.22 -20.93
CA PHE A 363 17.90 0.11 -21.57
C PHE A 363 17.71 1.25 -22.56
N SER A 364 18.57 2.27 -22.51
CA SER A 364 18.48 3.38 -23.46
C SER A 364 19.05 3.02 -24.84
N ALA A 365 18.50 3.63 -25.91
CA ALA A 365 18.96 3.44 -27.27
C ALA A 365 20.48 3.70 -27.43
N ALA A 366 21.04 4.65 -26.67
CA ALA A 366 22.48 4.94 -26.64
C ALA A 366 23.31 3.75 -26.10
N GLN A 367 22.84 3.12 -25.03
CA GLN A 367 23.50 1.92 -24.45
C GLN A 367 23.47 0.74 -25.41
N ILE A 368 22.35 0.52 -26.09
CA ILE A 368 22.18 -0.57 -27.04
C ILE A 368 23.08 -0.35 -28.28
N SER A 369 23.24 0.89 -28.73
CA SER A 369 24.15 1.25 -29.80
C SER A 369 25.62 1.00 -29.44
N ASP A 370 26.03 1.27 -28.20
CA ASP A 370 27.35 0.96 -27.67
C ASP A 370 27.59 -0.57 -27.61
N TRP A 371 26.58 -1.35 -27.17
CA TRP A 371 26.67 -2.81 -27.19
C TRP A 371 26.80 -3.37 -28.60
N LYS A 372 26.05 -2.81 -29.57
CA LYS A 372 26.15 -3.17 -30.99
C LYS A 372 27.55 -2.96 -31.53
N ALA A 373 28.18 -1.81 -31.23
CA ALA A 373 29.54 -1.51 -31.66
C ALA A 373 30.57 -2.47 -31.04
N GLN A 374 30.41 -2.84 -29.77
CA GLN A 374 31.26 -3.80 -29.07
C GLN A 374 31.04 -5.23 -29.54
N ALA A 375 29.81 -5.65 -29.84
CA ALA A 375 29.47 -6.98 -30.35
C ALA A 375 30.04 -7.19 -31.79
N ALA A 376 30.05 -6.14 -32.61
CA ALA A 376 30.63 -6.20 -33.96
C ALA A 376 32.17 -6.34 -33.97
N ALA A 377 32.84 -6.09 -32.84
CA ALA A 377 34.28 -6.23 -32.65
C ALA A 377 34.71 -7.60 -32.10
N LYS A 378 33.73 -8.48 -31.76
CA LYS A 378 33.94 -9.83 -31.23
C LYS A 378 33.60 -10.91 -32.25
#